data_b9345e796e18f2ff1abf94c29fa55c19
#
_entry.id   b9345e796e18f2ff1abf94c29fa55c19
#
_cell.length_a   1.000
_cell.length_b   1.000
_cell.length_c   1.000
_cell.angle_alpha   90.00
_cell.angle_beta   90.00
_cell.angle_gamma   90.00
#
_symmetry.space_group_name_H-M   'P 1'
#
loop_
_entity.id
_entity.type
_entity.pdbx_description
1 polymer ?
#
loop_
_entity_poly.entity_id
_entity_poly.type
_entity_poly.pdbx_seq_one_letter_code
_entity_poly.pdbx_strand_id
1 'polypeptide(L)'
;MAHEIESNDGLVLADTGAWHGLGLTVKGAPNPFAALRLAKLDWTVEESATLIGVNNPGEPNEFRVSTDTHKLLTRSDDHTVLGVVGKDYTPVQNQALAELAWALRSSTDIGVQIETAGSIRGGKRVWFLIRSQSIEVGTRGDLVQPYLLLANGHDGGQALRAVPTNVRVVCANTYRAAMGQSKGTIAFRHTPGITERVDELARTINDWQHTVTKGLAFANSLAAKPMSSAAIKSLWVEVIERLDGKIPTDPQTGWEIRSKDRAVSGLAHMAQVFDKEAQQFGATAWVAANAATNWIEHERSQYAVRTKDAGVRKYAAADGATADDVELVFDILAKV
;
A
#
# COMPACT_ATOMS: atom_id res chain seq x y z
N MET A 1 10.37 5.52 17.23
CA MET A 1 9.62 4.25 17.39
C MET A 1 9.31 3.70 16.00
N ALA A 2 9.48 2.41 15.75
CA ALA A 2 9.37 1.82 14.41
C ALA A 2 7.97 1.90 13.77
N HIS A 3 6.92 2.11 14.56
CA HIS A 3 5.53 2.13 14.06
C HIS A 3 5.01 3.52 13.75
N GLU A 4 5.60 4.56 14.31
CA GLU A 4 5.21 5.98 14.18
C GLU A 4 3.72 6.27 14.49
N ILE A 5 3.01 5.34 15.14
CA ILE A 5 1.64 5.56 15.66
C ILE A 5 1.74 6.43 16.91
N GLU A 6 0.98 7.50 16.99
CA GLU A 6 1.10 8.54 18.01
C GLU A 6 0.72 8.06 19.40
N SER A 7 -0.31 7.24 19.51
CA SER A 7 -0.80 6.67 20.76
C SER A 7 -1.58 5.39 20.47
N ASN A 8 -1.87 4.61 21.51
CA ASN A 8 -2.78 3.45 21.38
C ASN A 8 -4.15 3.83 20.81
N ASP A 9 -4.52 5.11 20.90
CA ASP A 9 -5.81 5.62 20.46
C ASP A 9 -5.78 6.28 19.07
N GLY A 10 -4.60 6.48 18.46
CA GLY A 10 -4.42 7.10 17.14
C GLY A 10 -4.61 6.14 15.95
N LEU A 11 -5.16 4.95 16.19
CA LEU A 11 -5.42 3.92 15.21
C LEU A 11 -6.67 3.14 15.59
N VAL A 12 -7.63 3.01 14.68
CA VAL A 12 -8.77 2.09 14.82
C VAL A 12 -8.65 0.92 13.86
N LEU A 13 -9.03 -0.27 14.31
CA LEU A 13 -8.97 -1.53 13.58
C LEU A 13 -10.31 -2.25 13.70
N ALA A 14 -10.85 -2.74 12.58
CA ALA A 14 -12.04 -3.54 12.57
C ALA A 14 -11.71 -5.03 12.85
N ASP A 15 -12.48 -5.65 13.75
CA ASP A 15 -12.49 -7.07 14.09
C ASP A 15 -11.16 -7.67 14.57
N THR A 16 -10.03 -7.38 13.90
CA THR A 16 -8.74 -7.98 14.19
C THR A 16 -7.70 -6.95 14.55
N GLY A 17 -7.06 -7.08 15.70
CA GLY A 17 -5.97 -6.23 16.16
C GLY A 17 -4.74 -6.31 15.25
N ALA A 18 -3.86 -5.33 15.38
CA ALA A 18 -2.56 -5.36 14.72
C ALA A 18 -1.57 -6.24 15.49
N TRP A 19 -0.62 -6.84 14.77
CA TRP A 19 0.41 -7.72 15.35
C TRP A 19 1.29 -7.04 16.42
N HIS A 20 1.40 -5.71 16.37
CA HIS A 20 2.18 -4.92 17.35
C HIS A 20 1.35 -4.51 18.58
N GLY A 21 0.06 -4.85 18.64
CA GLY A 21 -0.81 -4.58 19.81
C GLY A 21 -1.22 -3.12 20.00
N LEU A 22 -0.86 -2.21 19.09
CA LEU A 22 -1.27 -0.80 19.13
C LEU A 22 -2.60 -0.61 18.41
N GLY A 23 -3.36 0.39 18.82
CA GLY A 23 -4.64 0.75 18.24
C GLY A 23 -5.84 0.18 18.98
N LEU A 24 -6.99 0.80 18.76
CA LEU A 24 -8.28 0.38 19.29
C LEU A 24 -8.92 -0.63 18.34
N THR A 25 -9.05 -1.88 18.76
CA THR A 25 -9.81 -2.88 18.00
C THR A 25 -11.29 -2.81 18.37
N VAL A 26 -12.15 -2.64 17.37
CA VAL A 26 -13.60 -2.58 17.54
C VAL A 26 -14.26 -3.76 16.83
N LYS A 27 -15.34 -4.27 17.43
CA LYS A 27 -16.12 -5.35 16.81
C LYS A 27 -16.97 -4.80 15.66
N GLY A 28 -16.82 -5.40 14.50
CA GLY A 28 -17.45 -4.94 13.26
C GLY A 28 -16.77 -3.71 12.67
N ALA A 29 -17.03 -3.43 11.41
CA ALA A 29 -16.49 -2.26 10.73
C ALA A 29 -17.26 -1.00 11.16
N PRO A 30 -16.59 0.01 11.71
CA PRO A 30 -17.22 1.28 12.04
C PRO A 30 -17.67 1.99 10.76
N ASN A 31 -18.68 2.86 10.86
CA ASN A 31 -18.93 3.78 9.77
C ASN A 31 -17.78 4.80 9.68
N PRO A 32 -17.53 5.44 8.50
CA PRO A 32 -16.38 6.31 8.31
C PRO A 32 -16.26 7.45 9.32
N PHE A 33 -17.38 8.08 9.71
CA PHE A 33 -17.36 9.17 10.70
C PHE A 33 -17.13 8.66 12.13
N ALA A 34 -17.57 7.45 12.45
CA ALA A 34 -17.20 6.80 13.70
C ALA A 34 -15.71 6.43 13.72
N ALA A 35 -15.18 5.91 12.60
CA ALA A 35 -13.75 5.62 12.47
C ALA A 35 -12.89 6.87 12.64
N LEU A 36 -13.31 8.01 12.06
CA LEU A 36 -12.65 9.31 12.23
C LEU A 36 -12.48 9.67 13.71
N ARG A 37 -13.57 9.59 14.49
CA ARG A 37 -13.55 9.90 15.93
C ARG A 37 -12.77 8.87 16.75
N LEU A 38 -12.98 7.59 16.48
CA LEU A 38 -12.30 6.51 17.20
C LEU A 38 -10.79 6.51 16.98
N ALA A 39 -10.34 6.92 15.79
CA ALA A 39 -8.92 7.09 15.46
C ALA A 39 -8.37 8.47 15.88
N LYS A 40 -9.17 9.30 16.58
CA LYS A 40 -8.82 10.66 16.99
C LYS A 40 -8.32 11.53 15.82
N LEU A 41 -9.05 11.47 14.69
CA LEU A 41 -8.76 12.22 13.47
C LEU A 41 -9.76 13.37 13.26
N ASP A 42 -10.61 13.66 14.22
CA ASP A 42 -11.67 14.68 14.15
C ASP A 42 -11.17 16.13 14.39
N TRP A 43 -9.86 16.31 14.51
CA TRP A 43 -9.23 17.62 14.48
C TRP A 43 -9.20 18.19 13.05
N THR A 44 -9.16 19.52 12.96
CA THR A 44 -9.05 20.26 11.69
C THR A 44 -7.63 20.80 11.49
N VAL A 45 -7.25 21.00 10.23
CA VAL A 45 -6.02 21.67 9.86
C VAL A 45 -6.28 23.18 9.85
N GLU A 46 -5.58 23.89 10.72
CA GLU A 46 -5.63 25.34 10.82
C GLU A 46 -4.45 25.97 10.06
N GLU A 47 -4.70 27.14 9.47
CA GLU A 47 -3.72 27.90 8.73
C GLU A 47 -3.36 29.17 9.50
N SER A 48 -2.08 29.45 9.62
CA SER A 48 -1.59 30.69 10.21
C SER A 48 -0.42 31.28 9.42
N ALA A 49 -0.18 32.57 9.62
CA ALA A 49 0.99 33.22 9.03
C ALA A 49 2.28 32.58 9.56
N THR A 50 3.28 32.45 8.71
CA THR A 50 4.60 31.96 9.10
C THR A 50 5.38 33.09 9.79
N LEU A 51 5.89 32.83 11.00
CA LEU A 51 6.78 33.72 11.71
C LEU A 51 8.22 33.21 11.55
N ILE A 52 9.13 34.07 11.11
CA ILE A 52 10.57 33.78 11.11
C ILE A 52 11.17 34.45 12.36
N GLY A 53 11.78 33.63 13.24
CA GLY A 53 12.62 34.13 14.29
C GLY A 53 14.00 34.49 13.74
N VAL A 54 14.44 35.73 13.90
CA VAL A 54 15.83 36.16 13.61
C VAL A 54 16.58 36.17 14.94
N ASN A 55 17.49 35.24 15.12
CA ASN A 55 18.42 35.23 16.25
C ASN A 55 19.60 36.12 15.94
N ASN A 56 19.63 37.30 16.50
CA ASN A 56 20.84 38.12 16.58
C ASN A 56 21.57 37.78 17.88
N PRO A 57 22.85 37.35 17.84
CA PRO A 57 23.62 37.10 19.05
C PRO A 57 23.65 38.34 19.98
N GLY A 58 23.07 38.22 21.17
CA GLY A 58 23.05 39.28 22.18
C GLY A 58 21.78 40.13 22.23
N GLU A 59 20.78 39.88 21.39
CA GLU A 59 19.48 40.56 21.44
C GLU A 59 18.34 39.57 21.77
N PRO A 60 17.24 40.04 22.41
CA PRO A 60 16.08 39.18 22.60
C PRO A 60 15.51 38.75 21.24
N ASN A 61 15.05 37.50 21.18
CA ASN A 61 14.48 36.88 19.96
C ASN A 61 13.36 37.77 19.41
N GLU A 62 13.61 38.47 18.31
CA GLU A 62 12.57 39.16 17.56
C GLU A 62 11.93 38.21 16.56
N PHE A 63 10.61 38.01 16.68
CA PHE A 63 9.84 37.33 15.67
C PHE A 63 9.35 38.36 14.64
N ARG A 64 9.79 38.21 13.40
CA ARG A 64 9.29 39.04 12.30
C ARG A 64 8.29 38.23 11.48
N VAL A 65 7.16 38.81 11.16
CA VAL A 65 6.22 38.27 10.20
C VAL A 65 6.94 38.10 8.88
N SER A 66 7.04 36.90 8.39
CA SER A 66 7.63 36.69 7.10
C SER A 66 6.62 36.10 6.15
N THR A 67 6.66 36.65 5.02
CA THR A 67 6.34 36.20 3.69
C THR A 67 4.88 35.85 3.41
N ASP A 68 4.34 36.59 2.49
CA ASP A 68 3.12 36.28 1.70
C ASP A 68 3.29 35.01 0.85
N THR A 69 4.38 34.26 0.98
CA THR A 69 4.72 33.11 0.14
C THR A 69 4.46 31.78 0.81
N HIS A 70 4.44 31.71 2.14
CA HIS A 70 4.25 30.49 2.91
C HIS A 70 3.28 30.67 4.05
N LYS A 71 2.69 29.58 4.51
CA LYS A 71 1.83 29.49 5.68
C LYS A 71 2.17 28.28 6.53
N LEU A 72 1.92 28.38 7.83
CA LEU A 72 2.06 27.31 8.80
C LEU A 72 0.75 26.55 8.89
N LEU A 73 0.84 25.23 8.91
CA LEU A 73 -0.28 24.34 9.17
C LEU A 73 -0.13 23.72 10.55
N THR A 74 -1.19 23.77 11.36
CA THR A 74 -1.26 23.20 12.69
C THR A 74 -2.53 22.38 12.88
N ARG A 75 -2.54 21.52 13.87
CA ARG A 75 -3.77 20.84 14.32
C ARG A 75 -4.57 21.76 15.23
N SER A 76 -5.89 21.69 15.16
CA SER A 76 -6.79 22.49 16.00
C SER A 76 -6.88 21.99 17.45
N ASP A 77 -6.59 20.70 17.71
CA ASP A 77 -6.78 20.09 19.02
C ASP A 77 -5.60 20.30 19.99
N ASP A 78 -4.36 20.32 19.49
CA ASP A 78 -3.15 20.42 20.32
C ASP A 78 -2.09 21.40 19.78
N HIS A 79 -2.39 22.09 18.67
CA HIS A 79 -1.52 23.02 17.96
C HIS A 79 -0.20 22.41 17.45
N THR A 80 -0.12 21.08 17.34
CA THR A 80 1.03 20.39 16.74
C THR A 80 1.27 20.90 15.32
N VAL A 81 2.51 21.29 15.04
CA VAL A 81 2.94 21.78 13.73
C VAL A 81 2.96 20.62 12.72
N LEU A 82 2.12 20.72 11.71
CA LEU A 82 2.05 19.76 10.60
C LEU A 82 3.10 20.07 9.54
N GLY A 83 3.26 21.34 9.16
CA GLY A 83 4.24 21.75 8.17
C GLY A 83 4.18 23.23 7.81
N VAL A 84 5.17 23.64 7.04
CA VAL A 84 5.19 24.95 6.37
C VAL A 84 5.00 24.69 4.87
N VAL A 85 3.98 25.28 4.29
CA VAL A 85 3.58 25.04 2.89
C VAL A 85 3.50 26.36 2.11
N GLY A 86 3.51 26.29 0.79
CA GLY A 86 3.31 27.47 -0.06
C GLY A 86 1.91 28.09 0.14
N LYS A 87 1.77 29.37 -0.12
CA LYS A 87 0.50 30.12 0.07
C LYS A 87 -0.70 29.49 -0.64
N ASP A 88 -0.46 28.89 -1.81
CA ASP A 88 -1.51 28.32 -2.66
C ASP A 88 -1.86 26.88 -2.29
N TYR A 89 -1.19 26.31 -1.27
CA TYR A 89 -1.55 24.99 -0.75
C TYR A 89 -2.92 25.05 -0.07
N THR A 90 -3.84 24.19 -0.48
CA THR A 90 -5.16 24.07 0.14
C THR A 90 -5.23 22.76 0.93
N PRO A 91 -5.31 22.81 2.27
CA PRO A 91 -5.38 21.57 3.06
C PRO A 91 -6.70 20.85 2.81
N VAL A 92 -6.64 19.55 2.62
CA VAL A 92 -7.80 18.65 2.64
C VAL A 92 -8.01 18.21 4.08
N GLN A 93 -9.16 18.51 4.64
CA GLN A 93 -9.49 18.15 6.02
C GLN A 93 -9.65 16.62 6.18
N ASN A 94 -9.38 16.10 7.38
CA ASN A 94 -9.53 14.67 7.66
C ASN A 94 -10.96 14.17 7.42
N GLN A 95 -11.94 15.03 7.68
CA GLN A 95 -13.35 14.74 7.43
C GLN A 95 -13.62 14.38 5.96
N ALA A 96 -12.91 14.98 5.01
CA ALA A 96 -13.08 14.68 3.58
C ALA A 96 -12.74 13.22 3.24
N LEU A 97 -11.80 12.59 3.95
CA LEU A 97 -11.52 11.17 3.77
C LEU A 97 -12.70 10.31 4.26
N ALA A 98 -13.34 10.70 5.37
CA ALA A 98 -14.52 10.01 5.88
C ALA A 98 -15.72 10.17 4.92
N GLU A 99 -15.89 11.35 4.33
CA GLU A 99 -16.91 11.64 3.31
C GLU A 99 -16.68 10.82 2.04
N LEU A 100 -15.45 10.74 1.54
CA LEU A 100 -15.07 9.87 0.42
C LEU A 100 -15.38 8.40 0.71
N ALA A 101 -14.98 7.90 1.89
CA ALA A 101 -15.26 6.54 2.30
C ALA A 101 -16.77 6.27 2.45
N TRP A 102 -17.53 7.26 2.91
CA TRP A 102 -19.00 7.18 2.99
C TRP A 102 -19.65 7.16 1.60
N ALA A 103 -19.22 8.02 0.69
CA ALA A 103 -19.70 8.04 -0.69
C ALA A 103 -19.48 6.69 -1.39
N LEU A 104 -18.30 6.10 -1.20
CA LEU A 104 -17.99 4.75 -1.71
C LEU A 104 -18.93 3.70 -1.13
N ARG A 105 -19.13 3.70 0.18
CA ARG A 105 -20.03 2.76 0.84
C ARG A 105 -21.48 2.88 0.33
N SER A 106 -21.91 4.09 0.02
CA SER A 106 -23.29 4.39 -0.42
C SER A 106 -23.52 4.12 -1.90
N SER A 107 -22.49 4.16 -2.72
CA SER A 107 -22.58 4.01 -4.17
C SER A 107 -22.36 2.58 -4.67
N THR A 108 -22.05 1.63 -3.75
CA THR A 108 -21.61 0.29 -4.13
C THR A 108 -22.47 -0.79 -3.52
N ASP A 109 -22.90 -1.76 -4.32
CA ASP A 109 -23.53 -3.01 -3.86
C ASP A 109 -22.53 -3.98 -3.20
N ILE A 110 -21.23 -3.65 -3.25
CA ILE A 110 -20.13 -4.47 -2.73
C ILE A 110 -19.79 -4.04 -1.31
N GLY A 111 -20.57 -4.32 -0.32
CA GLY A 111 -20.33 -4.18 1.13
C GLY A 111 -19.00 -3.57 1.61
N VAL A 112 -18.67 -2.35 1.13
CA VAL A 112 -17.42 -1.63 1.46
C VAL A 112 -17.39 -1.27 2.94
N GLN A 113 -16.31 -1.57 3.63
CA GLN A 113 -16.15 -1.39 5.07
C GLN A 113 -14.82 -0.73 5.41
N ILE A 114 -14.80 0.06 6.49
CA ILE A 114 -13.53 0.54 7.04
C ILE A 114 -12.81 -0.62 7.72
N GLU A 115 -11.61 -0.90 7.27
CA GLU A 115 -10.70 -1.89 7.88
C GLU A 115 -9.85 -1.25 8.95
N THR A 116 -9.17 -0.16 8.61
CA THR A 116 -8.39 0.64 9.56
C THR A 116 -8.47 2.12 9.23
N ALA A 117 -8.32 2.98 10.23
CA ALA A 117 -8.08 4.41 10.06
C ALA A 117 -7.07 4.88 11.10
N GLY A 118 -6.19 5.81 10.73
CA GLY A 118 -5.17 6.28 11.66
C GLY A 118 -4.31 7.40 11.11
N SER A 119 -3.33 7.80 11.92
CA SER A 119 -2.30 8.76 11.56
C SER A 119 -0.90 8.34 12.02
N ILE A 120 0.09 8.90 11.36
CA ILE A 120 1.52 8.78 11.71
C ILE A 120 2.19 10.15 11.61
N ARG A 121 3.36 10.28 12.26
CA ARG A 121 4.20 11.49 12.24
C ARG A 121 3.48 12.74 12.75
N GLY A 122 2.78 12.63 13.87
CA GLY A 122 2.10 13.78 14.45
C GLY A 122 0.88 14.25 13.64
N GLY A 123 0.20 13.35 12.92
CA GLY A 123 -0.91 13.72 12.05
C GLY A 123 -0.48 14.20 10.66
N LYS A 124 0.84 14.24 10.33
CA LYS A 124 1.30 14.66 9.00
C LYS A 124 0.86 13.71 7.88
N ARG A 125 0.51 12.49 8.21
CA ARG A 125 -0.08 11.50 7.32
C ARG A 125 -1.29 10.89 7.98
N VAL A 126 -2.41 10.90 7.27
CA VAL A 126 -3.69 10.35 7.70
C VAL A 126 -4.18 9.37 6.66
N TRP A 127 -4.80 8.27 7.08
CA TRP A 127 -5.36 7.29 6.16
C TRP A 127 -6.68 6.70 6.64
N PHE A 128 -7.44 6.21 5.64
CA PHE A 128 -8.54 5.28 5.78
C PHE A 128 -8.26 4.10 4.86
N LEU A 129 -8.19 2.90 5.41
CA LEU A 129 -8.11 1.67 4.64
C LEU A 129 -9.52 1.08 4.53
N ILE A 130 -9.97 0.94 3.31
CA ILE A 130 -11.28 0.42 2.98
C ILE A 130 -11.09 -1.00 2.47
N ARG A 131 -11.82 -1.97 3.02
CA ARG A 131 -11.92 -3.32 2.46
C ARG A 131 -13.20 -3.48 1.65
N SER A 132 -13.13 -4.22 0.55
CA SER A 132 -14.30 -4.78 -0.11
C SER A 132 -14.67 -6.14 0.50
N GLN A 133 -15.65 -6.84 -0.06
CA GLN A 133 -15.87 -8.23 0.30
C GLN A 133 -14.64 -9.07 -0.09
N SER A 134 -14.31 -10.04 0.77
CA SER A 134 -13.31 -11.06 0.43
C SER A 134 -13.78 -11.86 -0.77
N ILE A 135 -12.86 -12.20 -1.62
CA ILE A 135 -13.13 -12.82 -2.89
C ILE A 135 -12.47 -14.17 -2.91
N GLU A 136 -13.25 -15.19 -3.19
CA GLU A 136 -12.78 -16.55 -3.36
C GLU A 136 -12.25 -16.75 -4.77
N VAL A 137 -10.98 -17.13 -4.88
CA VAL A 137 -10.33 -17.47 -6.14
C VAL A 137 -10.27 -18.99 -6.29
N GLY A 138 -10.79 -19.48 -7.42
CA GLY A 138 -10.89 -20.91 -7.68
C GLY A 138 -11.99 -21.60 -6.86
N THR A 139 -12.02 -22.92 -6.93
CA THR A 139 -13.07 -23.75 -6.30
C THR A 139 -12.68 -24.29 -4.92
N ARG A 140 -11.50 -23.94 -4.42
CA ARG A 140 -10.93 -24.45 -3.17
C ARG A 140 -10.71 -23.39 -2.10
N GLY A 141 -11.29 -22.20 -2.27
CA GLY A 141 -11.41 -21.19 -1.23
C GLY A 141 -10.15 -20.39 -0.93
N ASP A 142 -9.33 -20.08 -1.94
CA ASP A 142 -8.26 -19.10 -1.77
C ASP A 142 -8.88 -17.71 -1.64
N LEU A 143 -8.84 -17.14 -0.43
CA LEU A 143 -9.49 -15.87 -0.11
C LEU A 143 -8.53 -14.69 -0.36
N VAL A 144 -8.86 -13.87 -1.34
CA VAL A 144 -8.18 -12.59 -1.61
C VAL A 144 -9.00 -11.45 -0.99
N GLN A 145 -8.34 -10.61 -0.22
CA GLN A 145 -8.94 -9.43 0.40
C GLN A 145 -8.42 -8.15 -0.27
N PRO A 146 -9.19 -7.54 -1.19
CA PRO A 146 -8.80 -6.27 -1.79
C PRO A 146 -9.02 -5.11 -0.83
N TYR A 147 -8.08 -4.16 -0.84
CA TYR A 147 -8.18 -2.90 -0.11
C TYR A 147 -8.06 -1.69 -1.04
N LEU A 148 -8.64 -0.57 -0.61
CA LEU A 148 -8.39 0.75 -1.13
C LEU A 148 -7.88 1.63 0.01
N LEU A 149 -6.67 2.15 -0.13
CA LEU A 149 -6.09 3.10 0.81
C LEU A 149 -6.41 4.53 0.36
N LEU A 150 -7.22 5.25 1.13
CA LEU A 150 -7.33 6.70 1.04
C LEU A 150 -6.27 7.32 1.95
N ALA A 151 -5.35 8.08 1.40
CA ALA A 151 -4.22 8.64 2.12
C ALA A 151 -4.07 10.13 1.85
N ASN A 152 -3.88 10.92 2.91
CA ASN A 152 -3.70 12.36 2.83
C ASN A 152 -2.45 12.82 3.57
N GLY A 153 -1.82 13.89 3.11
CA GLY A 153 -0.68 14.52 3.75
C GLY A 153 -0.95 15.98 4.10
N HIS A 154 -0.46 16.43 5.25
CA HIS A 154 -0.65 17.81 5.73
C HIS A 154 0.65 18.64 5.79
N ASP A 155 1.78 18.08 5.35
CA ASP A 155 3.10 18.74 5.40
C ASP A 155 3.59 19.24 4.03
N GLY A 156 2.75 19.18 3.00
CA GLY A 156 3.12 19.48 1.62
C GLY A 156 3.88 18.36 0.89
N GLY A 157 4.30 17.31 1.61
CA GLY A 157 5.10 16.20 1.05
C GLY A 157 4.30 15.08 0.40
N GLN A 158 2.96 15.10 0.50
CA GLN A 158 2.10 14.07 -0.06
C GLN A 158 0.79 14.64 -0.57
N ALA A 159 0.39 14.24 -1.77
CA ALA A 159 -0.93 14.50 -2.34
C ALA A 159 -2.03 13.67 -1.64
N LEU A 160 -3.29 14.08 -1.76
CA LEU A 160 -4.43 13.19 -1.51
C LEU A 160 -4.37 12.05 -2.52
N ARG A 161 -4.42 10.80 -2.05
CA ARG A 161 -4.30 9.60 -2.89
C ARG A 161 -5.36 8.56 -2.58
N ALA A 162 -5.81 7.87 -3.63
CA ALA A 162 -6.53 6.62 -3.53
C ALA A 162 -5.66 5.53 -4.17
N VAL A 163 -5.25 4.54 -3.37
CA VAL A 163 -4.27 3.52 -3.76
C VAL A 163 -4.88 2.14 -3.60
N PRO A 164 -5.18 1.42 -4.70
CA PRO A 164 -5.50 0.00 -4.62
C PRO A 164 -4.33 -0.76 -4.02
N THR A 165 -4.59 -1.63 -3.05
CA THR A 165 -3.53 -2.38 -2.35
C THR A 165 -4.05 -3.70 -1.80
N ASN A 166 -3.16 -4.67 -1.60
CA ASN A 166 -3.41 -5.89 -0.84
C ASN A 166 -2.77 -5.83 0.57
N VAL A 167 -2.17 -4.69 0.94
CA VAL A 167 -1.52 -4.50 2.23
C VAL A 167 -2.51 -3.97 3.25
N ARG A 168 -2.67 -4.68 4.37
CA ARG A 168 -3.42 -4.19 5.54
C ARG A 168 -2.58 -3.15 6.27
N VAL A 169 -2.97 -1.88 6.15
CA VAL A 169 -2.24 -0.74 6.74
C VAL A 169 -2.55 -0.62 8.22
N VAL A 170 -1.55 -0.84 9.07
CA VAL A 170 -1.67 -0.75 10.54
C VAL A 170 -0.53 0.05 11.20
N CYS A 171 0.49 0.45 10.45
CA CYS A 171 1.63 1.23 10.96
C CYS A 171 2.38 1.92 9.82
N ALA A 172 3.39 2.72 10.14
CA ALA A 172 4.20 3.43 9.14
C ALA A 172 4.83 2.51 8.09
N ASN A 173 5.27 1.31 8.46
CA ASN A 173 5.87 0.37 7.53
C ASN A 173 4.85 -0.16 6.51
N THR A 174 3.69 -0.62 6.98
CA THR A 174 2.61 -1.09 6.10
C THR A 174 1.99 0.05 5.30
N TYR A 175 1.96 1.28 5.84
CA TYR A 175 1.58 2.47 5.09
C TYR A 175 2.52 2.73 3.90
N ARG A 176 3.84 2.68 4.12
CA ARG A 176 4.84 2.84 3.04
C ARG A 176 4.70 1.73 1.99
N ALA A 177 4.52 0.48 2.43
CA ALA A 177 4.31 -0.65 1.54
C ALA A 177 3.08 -0.46 0.63
N ALA A 178 1.95 -0.05 1.18
CA ALA A 178 0.74 0.22 0.41
C ALA A 178 0.93 1.41 -0.55
N MET A 179 1.60 2.48 -0.10
CA MET A 179 1.88 3.67 -0.91
C MET A 179 2.85 3.40 -2.06
N GLY A 180 3.71 2.39 -1.94
CA GLY A 180 4.63 1.95 -3.00
C GLY A 180 3.93 1.23 -4.14
N GLN A 181 2.71 0.72 -3.95
CA GLN A 181 1.90 0.10 -4.99
C GLN A 181 1.30 1.20 -5.89
N SER A 182 2.03 1.61 -6.92
CA SER A 182 1.69 2.82 -7.71
C SER A 182 0.62 2.60 -8.78
N LYS A 183 0.37 1.35 -9.22
CA LYS A 183 -0.58 1.07 -10.31
C LYS A 183 -2.03 1.29 -9.88
N GLY A 184 -2.77 1.99 -10.72
CA GLY A 184 -4.15 2.37 -10.42
C GLY A 184 -4.28 3.46 -9.36
N THR A 185 -3.17 4.09 -8.92
CA THR A 185 -3.20 5.19 -7.97
C THR A 185 -3.77 6.46 -8.61
N ILE A 186 -4.74 7.05 -7.94
CA ILE A 186 -5.27 8.37 -8.26
C ILE A 186 -4.70 9.35 -7.26
N ALA A 187 -4.18 10.49 -7.72
CA ALA A 187 -3.55 11.48 -6.87
C ALA A 187 -3.96 12.91 -7.24
N PHE A 188 -4.35 13.70 -6.23
CA PHE A 188 -4.68 15.11 -6.37
C PHE A 188 -3.75 15.95 -5.50
N ARG A 189 -3.10 16.94 -6.12
CA ARG A 189 -2.27 17.91 -5.39
C ARG A 189 -3.16 18.88 -4.60
N HIS A 190 -2.66 19.33 -3.47
CA HIS A 190 -3.28 20.33 -2.59
C HIS A 190 -3.18 21.74 -3.18
N THR A 191 -3.95 21.99 -4.22
CA THR A 191 -4.03 23.29 -4.93
C THR A 191 -5.45 23.86 -4.80
N PRO A 192 -5.66 25.17 -5.01
CA PRO A 192 -7.00 25.74 -5.07
C PRO A 192 -7.92 24.90 -5.99
N GLY A 193 -9.16 24.69 -5.57
CA GLY A 193 -10.11 23.81 -6.28
C GLY A 193 -9.97 22.31 -5.94
N ILE A 194 -9.17 21.94 -4.92
CA ILE A 194 -9.06 20.53 -4.49
C ILE A 194 -10.40 19.99 -3.98
N THR A 195 -11.24 20.85 -3.37
CA THR A 195 -12.51 20.44 -2.78
C THR A 195 -13.47 19.90 -3.84
N GLU A 196 -13.58 20.56 -5.00
CA GLU A 196 -14.40 20.08 -6.12
C GLU A 196 -13.85 18.80 -6.73
N ARG A 197 -12.53 18.60 -6.67
CA ARG A 197 -11.84 17.39 -7.16
C ARG A 197 -12.00 16.20 -6.22
N VAL A 198 -12.31 16.43 -4.95
CA VAL A 198 -12.66 15.34 -4.01
C VAL A 198 -13.94 14.63 -4.48
N ASP A 199 -14.92 15.36 -4.99
CA ASP A 199 -16.14 14.79 -5.58
C ASP A 199 -15.86 14.02 -6.89
N GLU A 200 -14.89 14.48 -7.69
CA GLU A 200 -14.41 13.76 -8.87
C GLU A 200 -13.71 12.46 -8.48
N LEU A 201 -12.92 12.49 -7.40
CA LEU A 201 -12.28 11.30 -6.85
C LEU A 201 -13.31 10.24 -6.47
N ALA A 202 -14.41 10.62 -5.81
CA ALA A 202 -15.49 9.69 -5.45
C ALA A 202 -16.08 8.98 -6.69
N ARG A 203 -16.20 9.69 -7.81
CA ARG A 203 -16.68 9.12 -9.08
C ARG A 203 -15.65 8.18 -9.71
N THR A 204 -14.39 8.58 -9.71
CA THR A 204 -13.30 7.78 -10.32
C THR A 204 -13.01 6.51 -9.53
N ILE A 205 -13.23 6.53 -8.21
CA ILE A 205 -13.07 5.33 -7.37
C ILE A 205 -14.14 4.26 -7.71
N ASN A 206 -15.29 4.62 -8.26
CA ASN A 206 -16.23 3.62 -8.77
C ASN A 206 -15.61 2.73 -9.86
N ASP A 207 -14.64 3.23 -10.63
CA ASP A 207 -13.88 2.44 -11.60
C ASP A 207 -12.95 1.42 -10.94
N TRP A 208 -12.55 1.63 -9.66
CA TRP A 208 -11.80 0.64 -8.90
C TRP A 208 -12.56 -0.68 -8.75
N GLN A 209 -13.87 -0.64 -8.58
CA GLN A 209 -14.71 -1.84 -8.50
C GLN A 209 -14.65 -2.65 -9.78
N HIS A 210 -14.70 -1.98 -10.93
CA HIS A 210 -14.52 -2.64 -12.22
C HIS A 210 -13.13 -3.25 -12.36
N THR A 211 -12.10 -2.59 -11.84
CA THR A 211 -10.73 -3.09 -11.82
C THR A 211 -10.60 -4.33 -10.93
N VAL A 212 -11.19 -4.29 -9.73
CA VAL A 212 -11.24 -5.46 -8.83
C VAL A 212 -11.99 -6.62 -9.47
N THR A 213 -13.16 -6.37 -10.09
CA THR A 213 -13.96 -7.40 -10.76
C THR A 213 -13.21 -8.04 -11.93
N LYS A 214 -12.50 -7.22 -12.75
CA LYS A 214 -11.67 -7.73 -13.85
C LYS A 214 -10.47 -8.53 -13.34
N GLY A 215 -9.79 -8.03 -12.30
CA GLY A 215 -8.68 -8.74 -11.66
C GLY A 215 -9.10 -10.10 -11.13
N LEU A 216 -10.31 -10.19 -10.56
CA LEU A 216 -10.93 -11.44 -10.12
C LEU A 216 -11.23 -12.41 -11.24
N ALA A 217 -11.87 -11.94 -12.30
CA ALA A 217 -12.15 -12.78 -13.46
C ALA A 217 -10.84 -13.37 -14.00
N PHE A 218 -9.78 -12.57 -14.04
CA PHE A 218 -8.45 -13.02 -14.44
C PHE A 218 -7.85 -14.02 -13.42
N ALA A 219 -7.87 -13.74 -12.13
CA ALA A 219 -7.40 -14.67 -11.09
C ALA A 219 -8.13 -16.02 -11.15
N ASN A 220 -9.46 -15.99 -11.28
CA ASN A 220 -10.27 -17.20 -11.46
C ASN A 220 -9.94 -17.96 -12.75
N SER A 221 -9.64 -17.26 -13.84
CA SER A 221 -9.19 -17.92 -15.09
C SER A 221 -7.88 -18.68 -14.91
N LEU A 222 -6.94 -18.11 -14.12
CA LEU A 222 -5.67 -18.77 -13.77
C LEU A 222 -5.89 -19.94 -12.80
N ALA A 223 -6.79 -19.80 -11.83
CA ALA A 223 -7.13 -20.86 -10.90
C ALA A 223 -7.85 -22.06 -11.56
N ALA A 224 -8.60 -21.79 -12.63
CA ALA A 224 -9.25 -22.82 -13.44
C ALA A 224 -8.30 -23.53 -14.43
N LYS A 225 -7.06 -23.02 -14.60
CA LYS A 225 -6.09 -23.55 -15.55
C LYS A 225 -5.08 -24.48 -14.87
N PRO A 226 -5.22 -25.82 -14.99
CA PRO A 226 -4.22 -26.75 -14.49
C PRO A 226 -2.92 -26.63 -15.29
N MET A 227 -1.79 -26.75 -14.61
CA MET A 227 -0.48 -26.73 -15.25
C MET A 227 0.32 -27.98 -14.94
N SER A 228 1.02 -28.49 -15.95
CA SER A 228 2.01 -29.56 -15.76
C SER A 228 3.27 -29.03 -15.09
N SER A 229 4.00 -29.89 -14.38
CA SER A 229 5.28 -29.52 -13.74
C SER A 229 6.28 -28.92 -14.74
N ALA A 230 6.28 -29.37 -16.00
CA ALA A 230 7.13 -28.79 -17.05
C ALA A 230 6.70 -27.36 -17.41
N ALA A 231 5.40 -27.11 -17.56
CA ALA A 231 4.88 -25.76 -17.84
C ALA A 231 5.13 -24.79 -16.69
N ILE A 232 4.99 -25.24 -15.46
CA ILE A 232 5.28 -24.46 -14.25
C ILE A 232 6.76 -24.08 -14.21
N LYS A 233 7.65 -25.06 -14.42
CA LYS A 233 9.09 -24.81 -14.47
C LYS A 233 9.45 -23.82 -15.58
N SER A 234 8.88 -23.97 -16.77
CA SER A 234 9.12 -23.06 -17.91
C SER A 234 8.70 -21.62 -17.57
N LEU A 235 7.55 -21.44 -16.92
CA LEU A 235 7.09 -20.13 -16.42
C LEU A 235 8.14 -19.50 -15.48
N TRP A 236 8.57 -20.22 -14.46
CA TRP A 236 9.51 -19.70 -13.48
C TRP A 236 10.90 -19.41 -14.06
N VAL A 237 11.37 -20.25 -14.99
CA VAL A 237 12.60 -20.00 -15.76
C VAL A 237 12.46 -18.69 -16.53
N GLU A 238 11.36 -18.48 -17.27
CA GLU A 238 11.13 -17.25 -18.03
C GLU A 238 11.08 -16.01 -17.12
N VAL A 239 10.42 -16.11 -15.96
CA VAL A 239 10.38 -15.02 -14.96
C VAL A 239 11.80 -14.67 -14.49
N ILE A 240 12.57 -15.66 -14.05
CA ILE A 240 13.95 -15.43 -13.59
C ILE A 240 14.81 -14.85 -14.70
N GLU A 241 14.75 -15.40 -15.91
CA GLU A 241 15.58 -14.93 -17.02
C GLU A 241 15.26 -13.50 -17.45
N ARG A 242 14.02 -13.07 -17.33
CA ARG A 242 13.62 -11.69 -17.61
C ARG A 242 14.07 -10.72 -16.51
N LEU A 243 14.08 -11.18 -15.26
CA LEU A 243 14.41 -10.33 -14.13
C LEU A 243 15.92 -10.31 -13.82
N ASP A 244 16.60 -11.44 -13.90
CA ASP A 244 17.98 -11.62 -13.43
C ASP A 244 18.97 -12.06 -14.53
N GLY A 245 18.48 -12.31 -15.75
CA GLY A 245 19.27 -12.81 -16.86
C GLY A 245 19.26 -14.33 -17.01
N LYS A 246 19.90 -14.83 -18.07
CA LYS A 246 19.88 -16.26 -18.40
C LYS A 246 20.39 -17.15 -17.29
N ILE A 247 19.69 -18.23 -17.04
CA ILE A 247 20.10 -19.28 -16.09
C ILE A 247 21.28 -20.06 -16.70
N PRO A 248 22.41 -20.16 -15.97
CA PRO A 248 23.54 -20.95 -16.45
C PRO A 248 23.18 -22.41 -16.58
N THR A 249 23.51 -23.00 -17.73
CA THR A 249 23.33 -24.42 -17.98
C THR A 249 24.66 -25.07 -18.34
N ASP A 250 24.83 -26.33 -17.98
CA ASP A 250 25.98 -27.11 -18.39
C ASP A 250 25.91 -27.37 -19.91
N PRO A 251 26.92 -26.96 -20.70
CA PRO A 251 26.91 -27.10 -22.15
C PRO A 251 26.87 -28.57 -22.64
N GLN A 252 27.32 -29.52 -21.82
CA GLN A 252 27.40 -30.95 -22.19
C GLN A 252 26.14 -31.71 -21.85
N THR A 253 25.52 -31.39 -20.69
CA THR A 253 24.37 -32.14 -20.17
C THR A 253 23.06 -31.42 -20.35
N GLY A 254 23.08 -30.07 -20.61
CA GLY A 254 21.89 -29.24 -20.63
C GLY A 254 21.23 -29.04 -19.26
N TRP A 255 21.88 -29.52 -18.17
CA TRP A 255 21.38 -29.37 -16.81
C TRP A 255 21.78 -28.02 -16.23
N GLU A 256 20.91 -27.44 -15.39
CA GLU A 256 21.21 -26.21 -14.66
C GLU A 256 22.42 -26.43 -13.75
N ILE A 257 23.40 -25.52 -13.84
CA ILE A 257 24.59 -25.61 -13.00
C ILE A 257 24.19 -25.38 -11.55
N ARG A 258 24.43 -26.36 -10.68
CA ARG A 258 24.29 -26.24 -9.23
C ARG A 258 25.37 -25.31 -8.65
N SER A 259 25.30 -24.05 -8.95
CA SER A 259 26.16 -23.07 -8.32
C SER A 259 25.39 -22.33 -7.21
N LYS A 260 26.10 -21.49 -6.43
CA LYS A 260 25.49 -20.54 -5.47
C LYS A 260 24.65 -19.47 -6.19
N ASP A 261 24.15 -19.79 -7.35
CA ASP A 261 23.44 -18.90 -8.23
C ASP A 261 22.03 -18.64 -7.71
N ARG A 262 21.64 -17.38 -7.72
CA ARG A 262 20.33 -16.89 -7.27
C ARG A 262 19.18 -17.55 -8.05
N ALA A 263 19.41 -17.86 -9.32
CA ALA A 263 18.41 -18.49 -10.17
C ALA A 263 18.03 -19.91 -9.69
N VAL A 264 19.03 -20.71 -9.31
CA VAL A 264 18.79 -22.10 -8.81
C VAL A 264 18.09 -22.07 -7.45
N SER A 265 18.52 -21.14 -6.55
CA SER A 265 17.84 -20.97 -5.27
C SER A 265 16.42 -20.42 -5.43
N GLY A 266 16.19 -19.55 -6.41
CA GLY A 266 14.87 -19.01 -6.75
C GLY A 266 13.91 -20.10 -7.23
N LEU A 267 14.34 -20.97 -8.14
CA LEU A 267 13.54 -22.11 -8.59
C LEU A 267 13.21 -23.07 -7.44
N ALA A 268 14.17 -23.33 -6.54
CA ALA A 268 13.95 -24.18 -5.38
C ALA A 268 12.94 -23.57 -4.39
N HIS A 269 13.03 -22.25 -4.15
CA HIS A 269 12.08 -21.54 -3.31
C HIS A 269 10.66 -21.57 -3.89
N MET A 270 10.51 -21.23 -5.18
CA MET A 270 9.22 -21.27 -5.86
C MET A 270 8.60 -22.69 -5.84
N ALA A 271 9.41 -23.72 -6.03
CA ALA A 271 8.95 -25.11 -5.94
C ALA A 271 8.43 -25.45 -4.54
N GLN A 272 9.15 -25.04 -3.49
CA GLN A 272 8.74 -25.27 -2.09
C GLN A 272 7.41 -24.56 -1.76
N VAL A 273 7.24 -23.30 -2.17
CA VAL A 273 6.00 -22.54 -1.97
C VAL A 273 4.87 -23.20 -2.75
N PHE A 274 5.12 -23.52 -4.02
CA PHE A 274 4.14 -24.17 -4.89
C PHE A 274 3.65 -25.50 -4.34
N ASP A 275 4.55 -26.39 -3.91
CA ASP A 275 4.19 -27.71 -3.38
C ASP A 275 3.30 -27.62 -2.14
N LYS A 276 3.56 -26.62 -1.28
CA LYS A 276 2.74 -26.36 -0.11
C LYS A 276 1.34 -25.88 -0.49
N GLU A 277 1.23 -24.90 -1.39
CA GLU A 277 -0.05 -24.31 -1.78
C GLU A 277 -0.85 -25.23 -2.72
N ALA A 278 -0.20 -25.97 -3.59
CA ALA A 278 -0.84 -26.90 -4.50
C ALA A 278 -1.57 -28.06 -3.80
N GLN A 279 -1.13 -28.45 -2.60
CA GLN A 279 -1.85 -29.41 -1.76
C GLN A 279 -3.25 -28.91 -1.40
N GLN A 280 -3.39 -27.63 -1.15
CA GLN A 280 -4.66 -26.99 -0.77
C GLN A 280 -5.45 -26.54 -2.00
N PHE A 281 -4.82 -25.82 -2.92
CA PHE A 281 -5.50 -25.11 -4.01
C PHE A 281 -5.38 -25.79 -5.39
N GLY A 282 -4.55 -26.83 -5.50
CA GLY A 282 -4.30 -27.58 -6.75
C GLY A 282 -3.16 -26.98 -7.58
N ALA A 283 -2.63 -27.80 -8.51
CA ALA A 283 -1.55 -27.39 -9.40
C ALA A 283 -2.09 -26.54 -10.57
N THR A 284 -2.28 -25.26 -10.33
CA THR A 284 -2.89 -24.31 -11.27
C THR A 284 -1.94 -23.18 -11.63
N ALA A 285 -2.26 -22.42 -12.70
CA ALA A 285 -1.53 -21.24 -13.08
C ALA A 285 -1.57 -20.15 -11.97
N TRP A 286 -2.64 -20.08 -11.21
CA TRP A 286 -2.75 -19.17 -10.05
C TRP A 286 -1.72 -19.50 -8.97
N VAL A 287 -1.63 -20.77 -8.55
CA VAL A 287 -0.65 -21.19 -7.52
C VAL A 287 0.79 -21.05 -8.04
N ALA A 288 1.03 -21.29 -9.32
CA ALA A 288 2.34 -21.07 -9.93
C ALA A 288 2.73 -19.58 -9.96
N ALA A 289 1.77 -18.68 -10.19
CA ALA A 289 1.96 -17.24 -10.09
C ALA A 289 2.26 -16.81 -8.64
N ASN A 290 1.48 -17.30 -7.67
CA ASN A 290 1.70 -16.99 -6.25
C ASN A 290 3.10 -17.40 -5.78
N ALA A 291 3.59 -18.56 -6.19
CA ALA A 291 4.94 -19.00 -5.87
C ALA A 291 6.01 -18.05 -6.46
N ALA A 292 5.83 -17.59 -7.69
CA ALA A 292 6.75 -16.66 -8.34
C ALA A 292 6.71 -15.27 -7.68
N THR A 293 5.51 -14.75 -7.37
CA THR A 293 5.38 -13.45 -6.68
C THR A 293 5.94 -13.51 -5.26
N ASN A 294 5.73 -14.62 -4.54
CA ASN A 294 6.33 -14.85 -3.23
C ASN A 294 7.87 -14.79 -3.29
N TRP A 295 8.48 -15.45 -4.28
CA TRP A 295 9.93 -15.36 -4.49
C TRP A 295 10.40 -13.93 -4.77
N ILE A 296 9.70 -13.18 -5.64
CA ILE A 296 10.03 -11.80 -5.98
C ILE A 296 9.98 -10.93 -4.71
N GLU A 297 8.92 -11.03 -3.92
CA GLU A 297 8.70 -10.16 -2.77
C GLU A 297 9.57 -10.50 -1.57
N HIS A 298 9.84 -11.78 -1.30
CA HIS A 298 10.48 -12.21 -0.06
C HIS A 298 11.94 -12.62 -0.23
N GLU A 299 12.30 -13.25 -1.34
CA GLU A 299 13.66 -13.74 -1.56
C GLU A 299 14.48 -12.85 -2.50
N ARG A 300 13.96 -12.56 -3.70
CA ARG A 300 14.67 -11.79 -4.69
C ARG A 300 14.92 -10.34 -4.23
N SER A 301 13.93 -9.72 -3.59
CA SER A 301 14.06 -8.36 -3.07
C SER A 301 15.20 -8.19 -2.06
N GLN A 302 15.52 -9.25 -1.31
CA GLN A 302 16.65 -9.22 -0.37
C GLN A 302 18.01 -9.04 -1.08
N TYR A 303 18.10 -9.37 -2.37
CA TYR A 303 19.33 -9.27 -3.17
C TYR A 303 19.34 -8.05 -4.10
N ALA A 304 18.19 -7.47 -4.41
CA ALA A 304 18.07 -6.32 -5.30
C ALA A 304 18.64 -5.04 -4.67
N VAL A 305 18.61 -4.92 -3.35
CA VAL A 305 19.15 -3.78 -2.62
C VAL A 305 20.61 -4.06 -2.24
N ARG A 306 21.56 -3.25 -2.78
CA ARG A 306 23.01 -3.35 -2.53
C ARG A 306 23.41 -2.94 -1.10
N THR A 307 22.64 -3.29 -0.09
CA THR A 307 22.97 -3.01 1.31
C THR A 307 23.16 -4.29 2.09
N LYS A 308 24.09 -4.26 3.05
CA LYS A 308 24.30 -5.36 4.01
C LYS A 308 23.25 -5.37 5.13
N ASP A 309 22.43 -4.32 5.24
CA ASP A 309 21.41 -4.21 6.26
C ASP A 309 20.15 -5.00 5.86
N ALA A 310 19.88 -6.08 6.60
CA ALA A 310 18.75 -6.96 6.38
C ALA A 310 17.39 -6.23 6.59
N GLY A 311 17.35 -5.22 7.46
CA GLY A 311 16.17 -4.39 7.70
C GLY A 311 15.82 -3.57 6.45
N VAL A 312 16.80 -2.87 5.88
CA VAL A 312 16.60 -2.06 4.67
C VAL A 312 16.16 -2.92 3.48
N ARG A 313 16.69 -4.14 3.33
CA ARG A 313 16.28 -5.07 2.27
C ARG A 313 14.83 -5.51 2.38
N LYS A 314 14.39 -5.81 3.59
CA LYS A 314 13.00 -6.19 3.87
C LYS A 314 12.01 -5.03 3.62
N TYR A 315 12.47 -3.77 3.81
CA TYR A 315 11.68 -2.57 3.55
C TYR A 315 11.59 -2.23 2.06
N ALA A 316 12.55 -2.57 1.23
CA ALA A 316 12.53 -2.26 -0.21
C ALA A 316 11.40 -3.00 -0.94
N ALA A 317 11.12 -4.26 -0.59
CA ALA A 317 9.96 -4.98 -1.10
C ALA A 317 8.64 -4.36 -0.63
N ALA A 318 8.59 -3.96 0.65
CA ALA A 318 7.45 -3.29 1.24
C ALA A 318 7.17 -1.89 0.65
N ASP A 319 8.15 -1.25 0.02
CA ASP A 319 8.01 0.06 -0.64
C ASP A 319 7.50 -0.02 -2.10
N GLY A 320 7.06 -1.21 -2.56
CA GLY A 320 6.53 -1.42 -3.91
C GLY A 320 7.60 -1.45 -5.01
N ALA A 321 8.87 -1.56 -4.64
CA ALA A 321 9.98 -1.68 -5.60
C ALA A 321 9.91 -2.95 -6.47
N THR A 322 9.05 -3.90 -6.10
CA THR A 322 8.82 -5.16 -6.81
C THR A 322 7.53 -5.18 -7.64
N ALA A 323 6.75 -4.11 -7.65
CA ALA A 323 5.44 -4.09 -8.29
C ALA A 323 5.50 -4.41 -9.81
N ASP A 324 6.48 -3.84 -10.52
CA ASP A 324 6.68 -4.10 -11.95
C ASP A 324 7.16 -5.54 -12.19
N ASP A 325 7.98 -6.10 -11.29
CA ASP A 325 8.46 -7.47 -11.34
C ASP A 325 7.33 -8.48 -11.11
N VAL A 326 6.42 -8.19 -10.17
CA VAL A 326 5.21 -8.99 -9.92
C VAL A 326 4.27 -8.96 -11.13
N GLU A 327 4.07 -7.79 -11.75
CA GLU A 327 3.24 -7.67 -12.94
C GLU A 327 3.77 -8.51 -14.10
N LEU A 328 5.08 -8.58 -14.27
CA LEU A 328 5.71 -9.40 -15.30
C LEU A 328 5.23 -10.86 -15.24
N VAL A 329 5.03 -11.42 -14.02
CA VAL A 329 4.52 -12.79 -13.85
C VAL A 329 3.15 -12.95 -14.50
N PHE A 330 2.25 -11.99 -14.23
CA PHE A 330 0.89 -12.02 -14.77
C PHE A 330 0.86 -11.70 -16.26
N ASP A 331 1.75 -10.84 -16.77
CA ASP A 331 1.89 -10.57 -18.20
C ASP A 331 2.36 -11.80 -19.01
N ILE A 332 3.24 -12.62 -18.41
CA ILE A 332 3.65 -13.89 -19.03
C ILE A 332 2.45 -14.84 -19.07
N LEU A 333 1.73 -14.99 -17.98
CA LEU A 333 0.57 -15.88 -17.87
C LEU A 333 -0.62 -15.46 -18.77
N ALA A 334 -0.78 -14.16 -19.00
CA ALA A 334 -1.83 -13.66 -19.90
C ALA A 334 -1.62 -14.05 -21.38
N LYS A 335 -0.38 -14.45 -21.75
CA LYS A 335 -0.01 -14.85 -23.11
C LYS A 335 -0.07 -16.36 -23.35
N VAL A 336 -0.19 -17.12 -22.28
CA VAL A 336 -0.25 -18.59 -22.26
C VAL A 336 -1.70 -19.05 -22.11
#